data_47bab235b1f535fc7065281a2f41c355
#
_entry.id   47bab235b1f535fc7065281a2f41c355
#
_cell.length_a   1.000
_cell.length_b   1.000
_cell.length_c   1.000
_cell.angle_alpha   90.00
_cell.angle_beta   90.00
_cell.angle_gamma   90.00
#
_symmetry.space_group_name_H-M   'P 1'
#
loop_
_entity.id
_entity.type
_entity.pdbx_description
1 polymer ?
#
loop_
_entity_poly.entity_id
_entity_poly.type
_entity_poly.pdbx_seq_one_letter_code
_entity_poly.pdbx_strand_id
1 'polypeptide(L)'
;MNEKDYIEEAKLKAFESIIPLRYRDAEISDFSEGLQKKIKQLVEGGSAIVLGGNGVGKTRMAWAIAKALKRRKKEVVYVKAQILLFDIKRQDDPYRYCEKEFGRCDCLIIDEIDKIFESKADFIYLNYLFDYRSEWGRQNIVLGNGDRQTFLSSLGQSIFSRLRGNGGQEITLTGKDRRMG
;
A
#
# COMPACT_ATOMS: atom_id res chain seq x y z
N MET A 1 -27.45 18.81 1.82
CA MET A 1 -26.30 17.98 2.20
C MET A 1 -26.55 17.55 3.64
N ASN A 2 -26.63 16.26 3.92
CA ASN A 2 -26.88 15.77 5.28
C ASN A 2 -25.55 15.71 6.06
N GLU A 3 -25.63 15.50 7.39
CA GLU A 3 -24.46 15.45 8.27
C GLU A 3 -23.44 14.37 7.85
N LYS A 4 -23.91 13.23 7.36
CA LYS A 4 -23.05 12.14 6.87
C LYS A 4 -22.24 12.56 5.64
N ASP A 5 -22.88 13.29 4.72
CA ASP A 5 -22.20 13.77 3.49
C ASP A 5 -21.11 14.78 3.84
N TYR A 6 -21.38 15.66 4.81
CA TYR A 6 -20.39 16.63 5.29
C TYR A 6 -19.16 15.95 5.94
N ILE A 7 -19.41 14.93 6.77
CA ILE A 7 -18.31 14.15 7.40
C ILE A 7 -17.46 13.45 6.36
N GLU A 8 -18.08 12.84 5.36
CA GLU A 8 -17.33 12.14 4.28
C GLU A 8 -16.54 13.10 3.40
N GLU A 9 -17.08 14.27 3.10
CA GLU A 9 -16.35 15.31 2.37
C GLU A 9 -15.16 15.84 3.18
N ALA A 10 -15.33 16.05 4.49
CA ALA A 10 -14.24 16.46 5.37
C ALA A 10 -13.13 15.40 5.44
N LYS A 11 -13.47 14.11 5.54
CA LYS A 11 -12.52 13.00 5.49
C LYS A 11 -11.76 12.94 4.16
N LEU A 12 -12.45 13.18 3.05
CA LEU A 12 -11.81 13.19 1.73
C LEU A 12 -10.82 14.36 1.62
N LYS A 13 -11.21 15.57 2.02
CA LYS A 13 -10.34 16.75 2.04
C LYS A 13 -9.12 16.55 2.95
N ALA A 14 -9.32 15.98 4.14
CA ALA A 14 -8.22 15.64 5.05
C ALA A 14 -7.25 14.63 4.41
N PHE A 15 -7.77 13.60 3.74
CA PHE A 15 -6.93 12.65 3.02
C PHE A 15 -6.17 13.33 1.85
N GLU A 16 -6.82 14.18 1.08
CA GLU A 16 -6.17 14.89 -0.03
C GLU A 16 -5.05 15.83 0.45
N SER A 17 -5.18 16.40 1.65
CA SER A 17 -4.16 17.29 2.23
C SER A 17 -2.84 16.59 2.55
N ILE A 18 -2.86 15.28 2.84
CA ILE A 18 -1.66 14.48 3.13
C ILE A 18 -0.97 13.97 1.87
N ILE A 19 -1.59 14.08 0.69
CA ILE A 19 -0.99 13.65 -0.57
C ILE A 19 0.14 14.63 -0.93
N PRO A 20 1.38 14.14 -1.11
CA PRO A 20 2.49 15.00 -1.53
C PRO A 20 2.17 15.72 -2.85
N LEU A 21 2.55 16.96 -2.99
CA LEU A 21 2.24 17.84 -4.14
C LEU A 21 2.45 17.14 -5.50
N ARG A 22 3.57 16.43 -5.66
CA ARG A 22 3.91 15.71 -6.90
C ARG A 22 2.98 14.56 -7.28
N TYR A 23 2.06 14.15 -6.38
CA TYR A 23 1.13 13.03 -6.59
C TYR A 23 -0.34 13.44 -6.48
N ARG A 24 -0.63 14.72 -6.23
CA ARG A 24 -2.01 15.22 -6.12
C ARG A 24 -2.82 15.00 -7.40
N ASP A 25 -2.16 15.12 -8.53
CA ASP A 25 -2.73 14.92 -9.86
C ASP A 25 -2.71 13.44 -10.32
N ALA A 26 -2.18 12.51 -9.50
CA ALA A 26 -2.09 11.10 -9.87
C ALA A 26 -3.49 10.52 -10.11
N GLU A 27 -3.70 9.95 -11.32
CA GLU A 27 -4.97 9.33 -11.71
C GLU A 27 -4.71 7.98 -12.39
N ILE A 28 -5.75 7.13 -12.45
CA ILE A 28 -5.65 5.81 -13.09
C ILE A 28 -5.35 5.96 -14.59
N SER A 29 -5.83 7.04 -15.21
CA SER A 29 -5.56 7.37 -16.62
C SER A 29 -4.10 7.63 -16.97
N ASP A 30 -3.23 7.84 -15.97
CA ASP A 30 -1.79 8.05 -16.21
C ASP A 30 -1.05 6.78 -16.67
N PHE A 31 -1.72 5.64 -16.61
CA PHE A 31 -1.14 4.33 -16.88
C PHE A 31 -1.65 3.77 -18.21
N SER A 32 -0.91 2.81 -18.81
CA SER A 32 -1.35 2.10 -19.99
C SER A 32 -2.67 1.35 -19.74
N GLU A 33 -3.46 1.10 -20.78
CA GLU A 33 -4.78 0.43 -20.67
C GLU A 33 -4.70 -0.89 -19.89
N GLY A 34 -3.66 -1.70 -20.15
CA GLY A 34 -3.47 -2.96 -19.43
C GLY A 34 -3.24 -2.76 -17.93
N LEU A 35 -2.51 -1.71 -17.53
CA LEU A 35 -2.31 -1.34 -16.14
C LEU A 35 -3.58 -0.73 -15.54
N GLN A 36 -4.29 0.12 -16.27
CA GLN A 36 -5.58 0.66 -15.83
C GLN A 36 -6.56 -0.44 -15.47
N LYS A 37 -6.63 -1.51 -16.29
CA LYS A 37 -7.49 -2.68 -16.02
C LYS A 37 -7.11 -3.35 -14.70
N LYS A 38 -5.82 -3.59 -14.46
CA LYS A 38 -5.33 -4.17 -13.21
C LYS A 38 -5.61 -3.26 -12.00
N ILE A 39 -5.37 -1.95 -12.13
CA ILE A 39 -5.66 -0.97 -11.08
C ILE A 39 -7.16 -0.94 -10.75
N LYS A 40 -8.03 -0.94 -11.76
CA LYS A 40 -9.48 -1.00 -11.56
C LYS A 40 -9.90 -2.26 -10.81
N GLN A 41 -9.30 -3.41 -11.12
CA GLN A 41 -9.54 -4.65 -10.37
C GLN A 41 -9.12 -4.51 -8.90
N LEU A 42 -7.98 -3.87 -8.61
CA LEU A 42 -7.55 -3.60 -7.23
C LEU A 42 -8.49 -2.65 -6.49
N VAL A 43 -9.09 -1.69 -7.18
CA VAL A 43 -10.10 -0.80 -6.58
C VAL A 43 -11.40 -1.54 -6.23
N GLU A 44 -11.70 -2.66 -6.92
CA GLU A 44 -12.80 -3.56 -6.53
C GLU A 44 -12.43 -4.48 -5.35
N GLY A 45 -11.15 -4.80 -5.17
CA GLY A 45 -10.63 -5.62 -4.08
C GLY A 45 -9.38 -6.41 -4.45
N GLY A 46 -8.89 -7.20 -3.51
CA GLY A 46 -7.69 -8.01 -3.66
C GLY A 46 -6.41 -7.27 -3.31
N SER A 47 -5.40 -8.00 -2.87
CA SER A 47 -4.09 -7.45 -2.53
C SER A 47 -3.19 -7.35 -3.76
N ALA A 48 -2.09 -6.57 -3.66
CA ALA A 48 -1.11 -6.48 -4.73
C ALA A 48 0.32 -6.33 -4.23
N ILE A 49 1.23 -6.91 -5.00
CA ILE A 49 2.66 -6.65 -4.94
C ILE A 49 3.03 -5.86 -6.19
N VAL A 50 3.54 -4.64 -6.03
CA VAL A 50 3.93 -3.75 -7.14
C VAL A 50 5.44 -3.60 -7.14
N LEU A 51 6.09 -4.14 -8.14
CA LEU A 51 7.54 -4.18 -8.29
C LEU A 51 8.01 -3.33 -9.49
N GLY A 52 9.29 -2.99 -9.48
CA GLY A 52 9.93 -2.28 -10.58
C GLY A 52 11.09 -1.40 -10.11
N GLY A 53 11.85 -0.88 -11.04
CA GLY A 53 12.98 0.01 -10.78
C GLY A 53 12.58 1.33 -10.10
N ASN A 54 13.58 2.14 -9.78
CA ASN A 54 13.34 3.49 -9.25
C ASN A 54 12.69 4.38 -10.33
N GLY A 55 11.80 5.27 -9.90
CA GLY A 55 11.19 6.28 -10.77
C GLY A 55 10.17 5.80 -11.80
N VAL A 56 9.90 4.49 -11.93
CA VAL A 56 8.96 3.93 -12.92
C VAL A 56 7.48 4.23 -12.65
N GLY A 57 7.15 4.85 -11.51
CA GLY A 57 5.78 5.29 -11.21
C GLY A 57 5.03 4.48 -10.15
N LYS A 58 5.69 3.59 -9.38
CA LYS A 58 5.05 2.79 -8.31
C LYS A 58 4.27 3.65 -7.31
N THR A 59 4.93 4.65 -6.71
CA THR A 59 4.31 5.57 -5.75
C THR A 59 3.15 6.36 -6.38
N ARG A 60 3.25 6.78 -7.65
CA ARG A 60 2.15 7.43 -8.38
C ARG A 60 0.95 6.50 -8.52
N MET A 61 1.19 5.22 -8.85
CA MET A 61 0.14 4.19 -8.90
C MET A 61 -0.53 4.00 -7.54
N ALA A 62 0.25 3.92 -6.45
CA ALA A 62 -0.28 3.79 -5.10
C ALA A 62 -1.23 4.94 -4.73
N TRP A 63 -0.86 6.19 -5.04
CA TRP A 63 -1.71 7.34 -4.78
C TRP A 63 -2.96 7.38 -5.68
N ALA A 64 -2.86 6.98 -6.95
CA ALA A 64 -4.03 6.86 -7.83
C ALA A 64 -5.03 5.82 -7.28
N ILE A 65 -4.54 4.67 -6.79
CA ILE A 65 -5.38 3.65 -6.15
C ILE A 65 -5.99 4.18 -4.85
N ALA A 66 -5.17 4.80 -3.99
CA ALA A 66 -5.63 5.34 -2.71
C ALA A 66 -6.76 6.37 -2.90
N LYS A 67 -6.62 7.30 -3.85
CA LYS A 67 -7.66 8.27 -4.22
C LYS A 67 -8.94 7.58 -4.70
N ALA A 68 -8.81 6.59 -5.58
CA ALA A 68 -9.96 5.85 -6.10
C ALA A 68 -10.72 5.09 -4.99
N LEU A 69 -10.00 4.47 -4.04
CA LEU A 69 -10.59 3.80 -2.88
C LEU A 69 -11.27 4.80 -1.93
N LYS A 70 -10.65 5.95 -1.67
CA LYS A 70 -11.25 7.01 -0.83
C LYS A 70 -12.54 7.58 -1.43
N ARG A 71 -12.59 7.78 -2.75
CA ARG A 71 -13.83 8.17 -3.46
C ARG A 71 -14.96 7.14 -3.28
N ARG A 72 -14.60 5.87 -2.99
CA ARG A 72 -15.54 4.78 -2.64
C ARG A 72 -15.78 4.65 -1.14
N LYS A 73 -15.42 5.65 -0.36
CA LYS A 73 -15.59 5.71 1.10
C LYS A 73 -14.83 4.62 1.87
N LYS A 74 -13.76 4.06 1.27
CA LYS A 74 -12.89 3.08 1.93
C LYS A 74 -11.90 3.76 2.88
N GLU A 75 -11.61 3.11 4.01
CA GLU A 75 -10.52 3.53 4.87
C GLU A 75 -9.19 3.08 4.28
N VAL A 76 -8.35 4.05 3.92
CA VAL A 76 -7.04 3.79 3.31
C VAL A 76 -5.95 4.40 4.18
N VAL A 77 -4.96 3.61 4.53
CA VAL A 77 -3.71 4.06 5.15
C VAL A 77 -2.59 3.88 4.14
N TYR A 78 -1.86 4.97 3.88
CA TYR A 78 -0.62 4.96 3.10
C TYR A 78 0.54 5.26 4.04
N VAL A 79 1.55 4.40 4.04
CA VAL A 79 2.72 4.54 4.91
C VAL A 79 3.97 4.03 4.20
N LYS A 80 5.13 4.65 4.46
CA LYS A 80 6.42 4.08 4.10
C LYS A 80 6.81 3.01 5.11
N ALA A 81 7.38 1.92 4.63
CA ALA A 81 7.73 0.78 5.46
C ALA A 81 8.64 1.13 6.65
N GLN A 82 9.63 2.02 6.45
CA GLN A 82 10.50 2.50 7.53
C GLN A 82 9.73 3.25 8.62
N ILE A 83 8.77 4.10 8.24
CA ILE A 83 7.94 4.86 9.19
C ILE A 83 7.04 3.90 9.97
N LEU A 84 6.38 2.97 9.27
CA LEU A 84 5.54 1.95 9.89
C LEU A 84 6.28 1.19 10.99
N LEU A 85 7.47 0.65 10.67
CA LEU A 85 8.26 -0.10 11.64
C LEU A 85 8.82 0.76 12.76
N PHE A 86 9.24 1.99 12.47
CA PHE A 86 9.69 2.94 13.48
C PHE A 86 8.57 3.24 14.48
N ASP A 87 7.36 3.50 14.01
CA ASP A 87 6.22 3.79 14.86
C ASP A 87 5.82 2.58 15.71
N ILE A 88 5.80 1.38 15.14
CA ILE A 88 5.51 0.13 15.85
C ILE A 88 6.52 -0.12 16.98
N LYS A 89 7.82 -0.01 16.69
CA LYS A 89 8.89 -0.32 17.66
C LYS A 89 8.94 0.63 18.86
N ARG A 90 8.33 1.79 18.79
CA ARG A 90 8.30 2.79 19.88
C ARG A 90 7.11 2.62 20.83
N GLN A 91 6.24 1.67 20.57
CA GLN A 91 5.05 1.46 21.40
C GLN A 91 5.35 0.49 22.54
N ASP A 92 4.71 0.69 23.68
CA ASP A 92 4.74 -0.25 24.82
C ASP A 92 4.06 -1.57 24.45
N ASP A 93 3.01 -1.53 23.63
CA ASP A 93 2.32 -2.69 23.06
C ASP A 93 2.30 -2.60 21.52
N PRO A 94 3.37 -3.08 20.86
CA PRO A 94 3.53 -3.02 19.41
C PRO A 94 2.41 -3.75 18.64
N TYR A 95 1.94 -4.87 19.16
CA TYR A 95 0.93 -5.69 18.49
C TYR A 95 -0.44 -5.01 18.48
N ARG A 96 -0.87 -4.50 19.63
CA ARG A 96 -2.11 -3.72 19.73
C ARG A 96 -2.07 -2.45 18.89
N TYR A 97 -0.91 -1.80 18.79
CA TYR A 97 -0.71 -0.66 17.93
C TYR A 97 -0.85 -1.04 16.44
N CYS A 98 -0.21 -2.15 16.01
CA CYS A 98 -0.37 -2.68 14.65
C CYS A 98 -1.85 -2.89 14.29
N GLU A 99 -2.62 -3.53 15.17
CA GLU A 99 -4.04 -3.79 14.93
C GLU A 99 -4.84 -2.50 14.79
N LYS A 100 -4.63 -1.57 15.72
CA LYS A 100 -5.41 -0.33 15.81
C LYS A 100 -5.13 0.60 14.63
N GLU A 101 -3.86 0.86 14.33
CA GLU A 101 -3.47 1.88 13.36
C GLU A 101 -3.41 1.35 11.92
N PHE A 102 -3.02 0.10 11.74
CA PHE A 102 -2.79 -0.50 10.42
C PHE A 102 -3.68 -1.72 10.13
N GLY A 103 -4.12 -2.43 11.16
CA GLY A 103 -4.84 -3.69 11.02
C GLY A 103 -6.27 -3.52 10.50
N ARG A 104 -6.97 -2.48 10.93
CA ARG A 104 -8.42 -2.33 10.74
C ARG A 104 -8.84 -1.57 9.47
N CYS A 105 -7.98 -0.78 8.86
CA CYS A 105 -8.30 -0.07 7.63
C CYS A 105 -8.65 -1.03 6.48
N ASP A 106 -9.51 -0.60 5.56
CA ASP A 106 -9.92 -1.42 4.41
C ASP A 106 -8.72 -1.77 3.52
N CYS A 107 -7.87 -0.79 3.23
CA CYS A 107 -6.66 -0.96 2.42
C CYS A 107 -5.44 -0.34 3.10
N LEU A 108 -4.40 -1.14 3.28
CA LEU A 108 -3.08 -0.69 3.72
C LEU A 108 -2.13 -0.67 2.53
N ILE A 109 -1.56 0.50 2.25
CA ILE A 109 -0.55 0.68 1.21
C ILE A 109 0.80 0.92 1.87
N ILE A 110 1.74 0.00 1.67
CA ILE A 110 3.10 0.09 2.20
C ILE A 110 4.07 0.35 1.06
N ASP A 111 4.70 1.52 1.06
CA ASP A 111 5.71 1.89 0.06
C ASP A 111 7.13 1.64 0.55
N GLU A 112 8.04 1.38 -0.38
CA GLU A 112 9.48 1.16 -0.13
C GLU A 112 9.75 -0.02 0.83
N ILE A 113 8.99 -1.13 0.69
CA ILE A 113 9.11 -2.29 1.58
C ILE A 113 10.48 -2.97 1.52
N ASP A 114 11.21 -2.80 0.43
CA ASP A 114 12.56 -3.32 0.23
C ASP A 114 13.62 -2.67 1.14
N LYS A 115 13.30 -1.56 1.78
CA LYS A 115 14.26 -0.77 2.58
C LYS A 115 14.29 -1.12 4.08
N ILE A 116 13.61 -2.16 4.52
CA ILE A 116 13.33 -2.36 5.95
C ILE A 116 14.00 -3.55 6.62
N PHE A 117 14.79 -4.36 5.92
CA PHE A 117 15.30 -5.61 6.50
C PHE A 117 16.61 -5.43 7.24
N GLU A 118 16.59 -4.69 8.35
CA GLU A 118 17.74 -4.52 9.24
C GLU A 118 17.68 -5.45 10.45
N SER A 119 16.50 -6.00 10.82
CA SER A 119 16.37 -6.82 12.03
C SER A 119 15.32 -7.92 11.93
N LYS A 120 15.50 -8.99 12.77
CA LYS A 120 14.47 -10.04 12.95
C LYS A 120 13.14 -9.47 13.47
N ALA A 121 13.19 -8.42 14.28
CA ALA A 121 12.01 -7.78 14.84
C ALA A 121 11.14 -7.16 13.73
N ASP A 122 11.72 -6.56 12.70
CA ASP A 122 11.00 -5.99 11.57
C ASP A 122 10.17 -7.05 10.85
N PHE A 123 10.77 -8.23 10.64
CA PHE A 123 10.09 -9.35 10.04
C PHE A 123 8.93 -9.89 10.90
N ILE A 124 9.11 -9.97 12.22
CA ILE A 124 8.08 -10.43 13.16
C ILE A 124 6.87 -9.50 13.12
N TYR A 125 7.05 -8.19 13.19
CA TYR A 125 5.94 -7.24 13.18
C TYR A 125 5.21 -7.21 11.84
N LEU A 126 5.94 -7.31 10.72
CA LEU A 126 5.30 -7.39 9.41
C LEU A 126 4.52 -8.69 9.21
N ASN A 127 5.09 -9.83 9.62
CA ASN A 127 4.36 -11.11 9.56
C ASN A 127 3.08 -11.03 10.37
N TYR A 128 3.15 -10.54 11.61
CA TYR A 128 1.98 -10.36 12.46
C TYR A 128 0.93 -9.48 11.80
N LEU A 129 1.33 -8.32 11.27
CA LEU A 129 0.41 -7.40 10.63
C LEU A 129 -0.26 -8.01 9.40
N PHE A 130 0.50 -8.69 8.54
CA PHE A 130 -0.06 -9.32 7.34
C PHE A 130 -0.92 -10.54 7.68
N ASP A 131 -0.59 -11.30 8.75
CA ASP A 131 -1.41 -12.38 9.26
C ASP A 131 -2.76 -11.85 9.71
N TYR A 132 -2.75 -10.90 10.65
CA TYR A 132 -3.95 -10.25 11.16
C TYR A 132 -4.84 -9.75 10.02
N ARG A 133 -4.27 -9.00 9.07
CA ARG A 133 -5.03 -8.43 7.95
C ARG A 133 -5.58 -9.49 6.99
N SER A 134 -4.84 -10.59 6.79
CA SER A 134 -5.28 -11.72 5.97
C SER A 134 -6.45 -12.45 6.59
N GLU A 135 -6.44 -12.69 7.90
CA GLU A 135 -7.55 -13.31 8.64
C GLU A 135 -8.85 -12.50 8.53
N TRP A 136 -8.74 -11.17 8.51
CA TRP A 136 -9.88 -10.28 8.37
C TRP A 136 -10.20 -9.92 6.90
N GLY A 137 -9.59 -10.58 5.93
CA GLY A 137 -9.82 -10.31 4.50
C GLY A 137 -9.49 -8.89 4.07
N ARG A 138 -8.57 -8.21 4.76
CA ARG A 138 -8.19 -6.81 4.49
C ARG A 138 -7.22 -6.71 3.33
N GLN A 139 -7.41 -5.70 2.49
CA GLN A 139 -6.57 -5.46 1.32
C GLN A 139 -5.19 -4.91 1.70
N ASN A 140 -4.14 -5.43 1.06
CA ASN A 140 -2.77 -4.95 1.19
C ASN A 140 -2.19 -4.63 -0.18
N ILE A 141 -1.59 -3.46 -0.35
CA ILE A 141 -0.84 -3.07 -1.54
C ILE A 141 0.58 -2.74 -1.11
N VAL A 142 1.53 -3.50 -1.60
CA VAL A 142 2.92 -3.39 -1.17
C VAL A 142 3.79 -3.03 -2.36
N LEU A 143 4.60 -1.97 -2.22
CA LEU A 143 5.49 -1.50 -3.28
C LEU A 143 6.95 -1.74 -2.89
N GLY A 144 7.73 -2.32 -3.81
CA GLY A 144 9.16 -2.57 -3.62
C GLY A 144 9.98 -2.34 -4.89
N ASN A 145 11.28 -2.12 -4.70
CA ASN A 145 12.22 -2.07 -5.81
C ASN A 145 12.70 -3.48 -6.18
N GLY A 146 13.19 -3.62 -7.40
CA GLY A 146 13.71 -4.89 -7.90
C GLY A 146 12.65 -5.78 -8.52
N ASP A 147 12.96 -7.05 -8.58
CA ASP A 147 12.15 -8.11 -9.14
C ASP A 147 11.53 -9.00 -8.07
N ARG A 148 10.77 -9.99 -8.52
CA ARG A 148 10.13 -10.98 -7.65
C ARG A 148 11.12 -11.74 -6.77
N GLN A 149 12.28 -12.12 -7.32
CA GLN A 149 13.27 -12.91 -6.57
C GLN A 149 13.86 -12.10 -5.43
N THR A 150 14.21 -10.86 -5.68
CA THR A 150 14.68 -9.90 -4.68
C THR A 150 13.62 -9.71 -3.59
N PHE A 151 12.37 -9.53 -3.98
CA PHE A 151 11.24 -9.36 -3.05
C PHE A 151 11.06 -10.61 -2.16
N LEU A 152 11.07 -11.81 -2.73
CA LEU A 152 10.96 -13.06 -1.99
C LEU A 152 12.13 -13.27 -1.03
N SER A 153 13.34 -12.95 -1.46
CA SER A 153 14.54 -13.06 -0.60
C SER A 153 14.48 -12.11 0.60
N SER A 154 13.88 -10.96 0.42
CA SER A 154 13.76 -9.93 1.45
C SER A 154 12.60 -10.19 2.43
N LEU A 155 11.38 -10.42 1.92
CA LEU A 155 10.15 -10.53 2.73
C LEU A 155 9.79 -11.96 3.14
N GLY A 156 10.39 -12.95 2.50
CA GLY A 156 10.12 -14.35 2.75
C GLY A 156 8.81 -14.86 2.14
N GLN A 157 8.74 -16.19 2.01
CA GLN A 157 7.62 -16.87 1.36
C GLN A 157 6.29 -16.68 2.10
N SER A 158 6.32 -16.54 3.44
CA SER A 158 5.11 -16.42 4.23
C SER A 158 4.33 -15.14 3.94
N ILE A 159 5.00 -13.99 3.94
CA ILE A 159 4.38 -12.70 3.60
C ILE A 159 3.94 -12.68 2.14
N PHE A 160 4.78 -13.19 1.23
CA PHE A 160 4.44 -13.29 -0.19
C PHE A 160 3.16 -14.10 -0.41
N SER A 161 3.02 -15.24 0.25
CA SER A 161 1.83 -16.10 0.15
C SER A 161 0.56 -15.38 0.60
N ARG A 162 0.60 -14.62 1.70
CA ARG A 162 -0.54 -13.85 2.20
C ARG A 162 -0.94 -12.72 1.24
N LEU A 163 0.03 -12.04 0.67
CA LEU A 163 -0.22 -10.98 -0.32
C LEU A 163 -0.79 -11.53 -1.64
N ARG A 164 -0.45 -12.79 -1.99
CA ARG A 164 -0.95 -13.47 -3.19
C ARG A 164 -2.25 -14.23 -2.96
N GLY A 165 -2.59 -14.49 -1.71
CA GLY A 165 -3.87 -15.10 -1.34
C GLY A 165 -5.07 -14.23 -1.75
N ASN A 166 -6.26 -14.84 -1.81
CA ASN A 166 -7.54 -14.15 -2.06
C ASN A 166 -7.55 -13.24 -3.30
N GLY A 167 -6.98 -13.71 -4.42
CA GLY A 167 -6.97 -12.97 -5.67
C GLY A 167 -5.88 -11.88 -5.77
N GLY A 168 -4.86 -11.97 -4.91
CA GLY A 168 -3.73 -11.05 -4.94
C GLY A 168 -2.98 -11.02 -6.27
N GLN A 169 -2.64 -9.83 -6.75
CA GLN A 169 -1.99 -9.60 -8.03
C GLN A 169 -0.50 -9.27 -7.85
N GLU A 170 0.29 -9.62 -8.86
CA GLU A 170 1.66 -9.14 -8.99
C GLU A 170 1.74 -8.21 -10.21
N ILE A 171 2.20 -7.00 -9.99
CA ILE A 171 2.30 -5.96 -11.03
C ILE A 171 3.75 -5.53 -11.13
N THR A 172 4.35 -5.75 -12.27
CA THR A 172 5.69 -5.24 -12.56
C THR A 172 5.58 -3.99 -13.42
N LEU A 173 6.11 -2.87 -12.90
CA LEU A 173 6.23 -1.63 -13.65
C LEU A 173 7.61 -1.57 -14.31
N THR A 174 7.60 -1.37 -15.62
CA THR A 174 8.80 -1.18 -16.43
C THR A 174 8.79 0.22 -17.05
N GLY A 175 9.95 0.75 -17.37
CA GLY A 175 10.06 2.06 -18.02
C GLY A 175 11.28 2.86 -17.56
N LYS A 176 11.45 4.03 -18.16
CA LYS A 176 12.51 4.98 -17.78
C LYS A 176 12.15 5.65 -16.45
N ASP A 177 13.17 6.07 -15.71
CA ASP A 177 12.96 6.90 -14.51
C ASP A 177 12.32 8.23 -14.90
N ARG A 178 11.07 8.42 -14.49
CA ARG A 178 10.30 9.65 -14.77
C ARG A 178 10.76 10.88 -13.97
N ARG A 179 11.78 10.73 -13.13
CA ARG A 179 12.37 11.83 -12.35
C ARG A 179 13.47 12.53 -13.13
N MET A 180 13.96 11.92 -14.22
CA MET A 180 15.10 12.38 -15.03
C MET A 180 14.66 12.98 -16.38
N GLY A 181 13.37 13.26 -16.57
CA GLY A 181 12.80 13.88 -17.74
C GLY A 181 12.16 15.22 -17.45
#